data_c84bbcfdee61714cbd03d33439c42583
#
_entry.id   c84bbcfdee61714cbd03d33439c42583
#
_cell.length_a   1.000
_cell.length_b   1.000
_cell.length_c   1.000
_cell.angle_alpha   90.00
_cell.angle_beta   90.00
_cell.angle_gamma   90.00
#
_symmetry.space_group_name_H-M   'P 1'
#
loop_
_entity.id
_entity.type
_entity.pdbx_description
1 polymer ?
#
loop_
_entity_poly.entity_id
_entity_poly.type
_entity_poly.pdbx_seq_one_letter_code
_entity_poly.pdbx_strand_id
1 'polypeptide(L)'
;MHDVVLHKKNEAFIQVECERAIAQELSDFFTFFVPGYRFMPAYKNRLWDGKIRLMDLRNNTIYHGLFPYIQKFCSERKYAIDLNSSVNSTRNFSAIEAKDFISTLSLPFEPRDYQINSFVHAIRNKRILIVSPTASGKSLIIYLILRYLQHLDYKKGLLIVPTTSLVEQMFTDFKSYGYDSDTFCHRQYSGKDKHTNNLLTITTWQSIYKNPSDYFEQFDFVMGDEAHQFKAKSLTTILSGCINASYRIGTTGTLDGTQTHKLVLEGLFGPEYRATSTKELMDKNQLANLKIKCLILKHEEEVCKLARKWDYQTEIDYIISSAARNKFICNLTLSLEGNTLVLFQFVEKHGKDLYFMIKEKAKNRKTFFVLDRKSTRLNSSHVALSRMPS
;
A
#
# COMPACT_ATOMS: atom_id res chain seq x y z
N MET A 1 1.32 30.89 -28.97
CA MET A 1 1.86 29.52 -29.22
C MET A 1 2.12 28.94 -27.85
N HIS A 2 1.63 27.73 -27.57
CA HIS A 2 1.84 27.10 -26.26
C HIS A 2 3.14 26.30 -26.33
N ASP A 3 3.93 26.32 -25.24
CA ASP A 3 5.21 25.60 -25.15
C ASP A 3 4.97 24.09 -24.90
N VAL A 4 3.89 23.76 -24.17
CA VAL A 4 3.49 22.39 -23.80
C VAL A 4 1.99 22.21 -24.01
N VAL A 5 1.61 21.19 -24.78
CA VAL A 5 0.21 20.79 -24.96
C VAL A 5 0.02 19.39 -24.41
N LEU A 6 -1.00 19.21 -23.58
CA LEU A 6 -1.31 17.92 -22.94
C LEU A 6 -2.59 17.31 -23.50
N HIS A 7 -2.49 16.07 -23.98
CA HIS A 7 -3.62 15.29 -24.46
C HIS A 7 -3.79 14.03 -23.60
N LYS A 8 -5.03 13.70 -23.28
CA LYS A 8 -5.34 12.42 -22.64
C LYS A 8 -5.18 11.31 -23.66
N LYS A 9 -4.16 10.45 -23.51
CA LYS A 9 -4.00 9.27 -24.36
C LYS A 9 -4.98 8.16 -23.97
N ASN A 10 -5.10 7.89 -22.69
CA ASN A 10 -6.07 6.98 -22.08
C ASN A 10 -6.15 7.24 -20.56
N GLU A 11 -6.78 6.35 -19.79
CA GLU A 11 -6.88 6.55 -18.34
C GLU A 11 -5.56 6.32 -17.59
N ALA A 12 -4.53 5.75 -18.21
CA ALA A 12 -3.23 5.54 -17.56
C ALA A 12 -2.22 6.65 -17.92
N PHE A 13 -2.30 7.22 -19.13
CA PHE A 13 -1.25 8.06 -19.70
C PHE A 13 -1.78 9.37 -20.29
N ILE A 14 -0.94 10.41 -20.15
CA ILE A 14 -1.01 11.69 -20.86
C ILE A 14 0.04 11.66 -21.97
N GLN A 15 -0.32 12.14 -23.16
CA GLN A 15 0.57 12.48 -24.24
C GLN A 15 1.02 13.93 -24.08
N VAL A 16 2.32 14.17 -24.12
CA VAL A 16 2.93 15.51 -24.04
C VAL A 16 3.42 15.90 -25.42
N GLU A 17 2.92 16.99 -25.92
CA GLU A 17 3.37 17.62 -27.17
C GLU A 17 4.13 18.91 -26.83
N CYS A 18 5.43 18.94 -27.12
CA CYS A 18 6.31 20.08 -26.86
C CYS A 18 7.59 19.92 -27.68
N GLU A 19 8.41 20.99 -27.70
CA GLU A 19 9.75 20.91 -28.28
C GLU A 19 10.63 19.87 -27.59
N ARG A 20 11.58 19.31 -28.33
CA ARG A 20 12.46 18.23 -27.83
C ARG A 20 13.28 18.65 -26.59
N ALA A 21 13.69 19.92 -26.53
CA ALA A 21 14.42 20.47 -25.37
C ALA A 21 13.55 20.41 -24.10
N ILE A 22 12.30 20.85 -24.18
CA ILE A 22 11.34 20.83 -23.09
C ILE A 22 11.00 19.39 -22.69
N ALA A 23 10.82 18.49 -23.68
CA ALA A 23 10.58 17.06 -23.41
C ALA A 23 11.74 16.43 -22.62
N GLN A 24 13.00 16.81 -22.95
CA GLN A 24 14.18 16.32 -22.23
C GLN A 24 14.22 16.86 -20.80
N GLU A 25 13.98 18.16 -20.60
CA GLU A 25 13.92 18.76 -19.26
C GLU A 25 12.82 18.12 -18.40
N LEU A 26 11.65 17.90 -18.99
CA LEU A 26 10.54 17.21 -18.30
C LEU A 26 10.90 15.78 -17.93
N SER A 27 11.55 15.05 -18.84
CA SER A 27 12.03 13.70 -18.56
C SER A 27 13.07 13.68 -17.45
N ASP A 28 14.00 14.63 -17.43
CA ASP A 28 15.02 14.75 -16.39
C ASP A 28 14.39 15.09 -15.04
N PHE A 29 13.38 15.95 -15.03
CA PHE A 29 12.59 16.27 -13.83
C PHE A 29 11.89 15.03 -13.24
N PHE A 30 11.43 14.10 -14.07
CA PHE A 30 10.77 12.86 -13.66
C PHE A 30 11.71 11.64 -13.68
N THR A 31 13.02 11.86 -13.58
CA THR A 31 14.05 10.81 -13.52
C THR A 31 14.73 10.81 -12.15
N PHE A 32 14.72 9.66 -11.47
CA PHE A 32 15.23 9.53 -10.10
C PHE A 32 16.11 8.30 -9.96
N PHE A 33 17.16 8.39 -9.11
CA PHE A 33 17.91 7.21 -8.70
C PHE A 33 17.11 6.37 -7.71
N VAL A 34 17.15 5.05 -7.90
CA VAL A 34 16.55 4.11 -6.95
C VAL A 34 17.39 4.07 -5.67
N PRO A 35 16.80 4.17 -4.46
CA PRO A 35 17.55 4.03 -3.23
C PRO A 35 18.35 2.74 -3.20
N GLY A 36 19.65 2.84 -2.87
CA GLY A 36 20.54 1.68 -2.82
C GLY A 36 20.91 1.08 -4.20
N TYR A 37 20.67 1.77 -5.31
CA TYR A 37 20.95 1.27 -6.66
C TYR A 37 22.37 0.74 -6.85
N ARG A 38 23.38 1.35 -6.18
CA ARG A 38 24.79 0.95 -6.26
C ARG A 38 25.04 -0.49 -5.78
N PHE A 39 24.18 -1.00 -4.90
CA PHE A 39 24.28 -2.37 -4.36
C PHE A 39 23.52 -3.41 -5.18
N MET A 40 22.72 -2.98 -6.14
CA MET A 40 21.89 -3.88 -6.96
C MET A 40 22.74 -4.58 -8.03
N PRO A 41 22.54 -5.92 -8.25
CA PRO A 41 23.29 -6.68 -9.26
C PRO A 41 23.17 -6.11 -10.67
N ALA A 42 21.97 -5.64 -11.05
CA ALA A 42 21.75 -5.06 -12.38
C ALA A 42 22.60 -3.80 -12.63
N TYR A 43 22.80 -2.97 -11.61
CA TYR A 43 23.69 -1.81 -11.71
C TYR A 43 25.16 -2.22 -11.73
N LYS A 44 25.57 -3.13 -10.84
CA LYS A 44 26.95 -3.65 -10.79
C LYS A 44 27.36 -4.31 -12.11
N ASN A 45 26.43 -5.02 -12.74
CA ASN A 45 26.65 -5.69 -14.04
C ASN A 45 26.42 -4.76 -15.24
N ARG A 46 26.25 -3.45 -15.04
CA ARG A 46 26.01 -2.43 -16.08
C ARG A 46 24.80 -2.70 -16.98
N LEU A 47 23.84 -3.49 -16.52
CA LEU A 47 22.59 -3.79 -17.23
C LEU A 47 21.53 -2.69 -17.03
N TRP A 48 21.75 -1.80 -16.09
CA TRP A 48 20.83 -0.72 -15.72
C TRP A 48 21.62 0.44 -15.09
N ASP A 49 21.20 1.67 -15.33
CA ASP A 49 21.87 2.89 -14.87
C ASP A 49 21.45 3.38 -13.48
N GLY A 50 20.66 2.61 -12.75
CA GLY A 50 20.18 2.94 -11.40
C GLY A 50 19.01 3.91 -11.35
N LYS A 51 18.44 4.30 -12.50
CA LYS A 51 17.38 5.33 -12.59
C LYS A 51 16.03 4.74 -12.97
N ILE A 52 14.98 5.33 -12.41
CA ILE A 52 13.60 5.18 -12.87
C ILE A 52 13.24 6.45 -13.63
N ARG A 53 12.64 6.27 -14.80
CA ARG A 53 12.10 7.33 -15.63
C ARG A 53 10.59 7.17 -15.71
N LEU A 54 9.86 8.23 -15.32
CA LEU A 54 8.39 8.21 -15.31
C LEU A 54 7.80 8.78 -16.60
N MET A 55 8.63 9.41 -17.45
CA MET A 55 8.28 9.84 -18.79
C MET A 55 9.00 8.98 -19.83
N ASP A 56 8.24 8.47 -20.80
CA ASP A 56 8.80 7.79 -21.98
C ASP A 56 9.01 8.81 -23.11
N LEU A 57 10.27 9.16 -23.36
CA LEU A 57 10.67 10.10 -24.43
C LEU A 57 10.44 9.57 -25.85
N ARG A 58 10.31 8.23 -26.03
CA ARG A 58 10.05 7.68 -27.37
C ARG A 58 8.66 8.02 -27.85
N ASN A 59 7.72 7.98 -26.93
CA ASN A 59 6.31 8.23 -27.19
C ASN A 59 5.82 9.54 -26.58
N ASN A 60 6.69 10.29 -25.91
CA ASN A 60 6.35 11.49 -25.12
C ASN A 60 5.12 11.25 -24.20
N THR A 61 5.13 10.14 -23.47
CA THR A 61 4.02 9.78 -22.59
C THR A 61 4.45 9.75 -21.13
N ILE A 62 3.56 10.17 -20.25
CA ILE A 62 3.77 10.20 -18.81
C ILE A 62 2.50 9.69 -18.09
N TYR A 63 2.65 9.17 -16.88
CA TYR A 63 1.48 8.74 -16.09
C TYR A 63 0.54 9.89 -15.80
N HIS A 64 -0.74 9.64 -16.00
CA HIS A 64 -1.78 10.66 -15.86
C HIS A 64 -1.84 11.28 -14.45
N GLY A 65 -1.62 10.48 -13.40
CA GLY A 65 -1.62 10.97 -12.02
C GLY A 65 -0.53 12.01 -11.71
N LEU A 66 0.49 12.15 -12.57
CA LEU A 66 1.54 13.16 -12.42
C LEU A 66 1.15 14.54 -13.00
N PHE A 67 -0.06 14.69 -13.51
CA PHE A 67 -0.54 15.95 -14.09
C PHE A 67 -0.29 17.18 -13.21
N PRO A 68 -0.54 17.19 -11.89
CA PRO A 68 -0.26 18.35 -11.05
C PRO A 68 1.23 18.74 -11.00
N TYR A 69 2.12 17.75 -11.10
CA TYR A 69 3.57 17.98 -11.15
C TYR A 69 4.02 18.58 -12.49
N ILE A 70 3.35 18.20 -13.60
CA ILE A 70 3.62 18.80 -14.92
C ILE A 70 3.19 20.27 -14.90
N GLN A 71 2.01 20.57 -14.33
CA GLN A 71 1.56 21.97 -14.18
C GLN A 71 2.55 22.79 -13.35
N LYS A 72 3.02 22.23 -12.23
CA LYS A 72 4.02 22.88 -11.37
C LYS A 72 5.32 23.13 -12.14
N PHE A 73 5.84 22.12 -12.85
CA PHE A 73 7.03 22.22 -13.69
C PHE A 73 6.91 23.36 -14.72
N CYS A 74 5.82 23.41 -15.46
CA CYS A 74 5.58 24.46 -16.46
C CYS A 74 5.48 25.86 -15.80
N SER A 75 4.76 25.96 -14.67
CA SER A 75 4.63 27.22 -13.93
C SER A 75 5.99 27.75 -13.43
N GLU A 76 6.82 26.90 -12.84
CA GLU A 76 8.15 27.27 -12.33
C GLU A 76 9.10 27.75 -13.45
N ARG A 77 8.95 27.22 -14.68
CA ARG A 77 9.75 27.56 -15.84
C ARG A 77 9.12 28.60 -16.77
N LYS A 78 7.91 29.05 -16.42
CA LYS A 78 7.11 30.01 -17.21
C LYS A 78 6.77 29.48 -18.61
N TYR A 79 6.62 28.16 -18.76
CA TYR A 79 6.12 27.56 -19.99
C TYR A 79 4.61 27.72 -20.08
N ALA A 80 4.13 28.20 -21.23
CA ALA A 80 2.71 28.28 -21.51
C ALA A 80 2.15 26.86 -21.77
N ILE A 81 1.23 26.44 -20.94
CA ILE A 81 0.59 25.13 -21.02
C ILE A 81 -0.81 25.24 -21.58
N ASP A 82 -1.14 24.38 -22.55
CA ASP A 82 -2.50 24.16 -23.02
C ASP A 82 -3.01 22.78 -22.60
N LEU A 83 -4.26 22.73 -22.18
CA LEU A 83 -4.89 21.54 -21.65
C LEU A 83 -6.10 21.17 -22.51
N ASN A 84 -6.06 20.00 -23.13
CA ASN A 84 -7.31 19.43 -23.63
C ASN A 84 -8.25 19.18 -22.42
N SER A 85 -9.50 19.58 -22.54
CA SER A 85 -10.54 19.51 -21.49
C SER A 85 -10.69 18.10 -20.86
N SER A 86 -10.30 17.05 -21.58
CA SER A 86 -10.34 15.67 -21.10
C SER A 86 -9.25 15.30 -20.09
N VAL A 87 -8.16 16.06 -19.97
CA VAL A 87 -7.02 15.76 -19.09
C VAL A 87 -7.37 15.98 -17.62
N ASN A 88 -8.17 17.02 -17.33
CA ASN A 88 -8.53 17.38 -15.95
C ASN A 88 -10.06 17.37 -15.76
N SER A 89 -10.67 16.20 -15.89
CA SER A 89 -12.11 16.05 -15.68
C SER A 89 -12.43 15.75 -14.22
N THR A 90 -12.89 16.73 -13.48
CA THR A 90 -13.45 16.58 -12.13
C THR A 90 -14.97 16.36 -12.21
N ARG A 91 -15.53 15.68 -11.20
CA ARG A 91 -16.97 15.54 -11.02
C ARG A 91 -17.45 16.46 -9.91
N ASN A 92 -18.57 17.14 -10.15
CA ASN A 92 -19.23 17.82 -9.04
C ASN A 92 -19.87 16.78 -8.11
N PHE A 93 -19.44 16.72 -6.85
CA PHE A 93 -19.97 15.81 -5.84
C PHE A 93 -19.76 16.41 -4.46
N SER A 94 -20.81 16.71 -3.75
CA SER A 94 -20.80 17.40 -2.47
C SER A 94 -20.79 16.44 -1.28
N ALA A 95 -20.44 16.93 -0.09
CA ALA A 95 -20.56 16.16 1.13
C ALA A 95 -22.02 15.85 1.51
N ILE A 96 -22.97 16.69 1.06
CA ILE A 96 -24.40 16.46 1.26
C ILE A 96 -24.82 15.26 0.41
N GLU A 97 -24.53 15.27 -0.90
CA GLU A 97 -24.82 14.13 -1.77
C GLU A 97 -24.18 12.83 -1.31
N ALA A 98 -22.95 12.91 -0.74
CA ALA A 98 -22.29 11.76 -0.15
C ALA A 98 -23.05 11.20 1.05
N LYS A 99 -23.53 12.05 1.96
CA LYS A 99 -24.33 11.65 3.11
C LYS A 99 -25.68 11.08 2.71
N ASP A 100 -26.35 11.72 1.75
CA ASP A 100 -27.62 11.24 1.20
C ASP A 100 -27.45 9.84 0.58
N PHE A 101 -26.40 9.65 -0.22
CA PHE A 101 -26.09 8.32 -0.76
C PHE A 101 -25.77 7.30 0.32
N ILE A 102 -24.95 7.64 1.33
CA ILE A 102 -24.61 6.76 2.43
C ILE A 102 -25.86 6.31 3.19
N SER A 103 -26.82 7.20 3.39
CA SER A 103 -28.09 6.87 4.08
C SER A 103 -28.90 5.77 3.37
N THR A 104 -28.71 5.60 2.05
CA THR A 104 -29.37 4.53 1.28
C THR A 104 -28.71 3.15 1.45
N LEU A 105 -27.51 3.08 2.03
CA LEU A 105 -26.71 1.83 2.10
C LEU A 105 -27.05 0.95 3.31
N SER A 106 -27.87 1.42 4.27
CA SER A 106 -28.23 0.66 5.49
C SER A 106 -27.00 0.10 6.23
N LEU A 107 -25.94 0.92 6.39
CA LEU A 107 -24.72 0.53 7.08
C LEU A 107 -25.00 0.21 8.56
N PRO A 108 -24.30 -0.78 9.18
CA PRO A 108 -24.49 -1.12 10.60
C PRO A 108 -23.90 -0.09 11.57
N PHE A 109 -23.19 0.92 11.05
CA PHE A 109 -22.58 2.02 11.83
C PHE A 109 -22.46 3.27 10.96
N GLU A 110 -22.28 4.41 11.62
CA GLU A 110 -22.12 5.69 10.95
C GLU A 110 -20.65 5.90 10.53
N PRO A 111 -20.38 6.24 9.23
CA PRO A 111 -19.04 6.59 8.78
C PRO A 111 -18.53 7.87 9.42
N ARG A 112 -17.24 7.92 9.73
CA ARG A 112 -16.58 9.08 10.32
C ARG A 112 -16.37 10.18 9.28
N ASP A 113 -16.28 11.44 9.72
CA ASP A 113 -16.14 12.60 8.83
C ASP A 113 -14.97 12.46 7.84
N TYR A 114 -13.80 12.01 8.30
CA TYR A 114 -12.65 11.84 7.41
C TYR A 114 -12.86 10.73 6.37
N GLN A 115 -13.68 9.71 6.68
CA GLN A 115 -14.04 8.66 5.72
C GLN A 115 -14.98 9.21 4.66
N ILE A 116 -15.97 10.01 5.07
CA ILE A 116 -16.89 10.71 4.15
C ILE A 116 -16.09 11.69 3.27
N ASN A 117 -15.21 12.50 3.86
CA ASN A 117 -14.36 13.43 3.11
C ASN A 117 -13.45 12.72 2.11
N SER A 118 -12.87 11.58 2.48
CA SER A 118 -12.06 10.75 1.57
C SER A 118 -12.89 10.21 0.41
N PHE A 119 -14.09 9.75 0.68
CA PHE A 119 -15.05 9.30 -0.33
C PHE A 119 -15.40 10.44 -1.30
N VAL A 120 -15.78 11.62 -0.77
CA VAL A 120 -16.08 12.81 -1.60
C VAL A 120 -14.90 13.16 -2.49
N HIS A 121 -13.69 13.19 -1.91
CA HIS A 121 -12.48 13.56 -2.63
C HIS A 121 -12.15 12.55 -3.75
N ALA A 122 -12.33 11.26 -3.48
CA ALA A 122 -12.13 10.20 -4.46
C ALA A 122 -13.09 10.31 -5.65
N ILE A 123 -14.37 10.56 -5.39
CA ILE A 123 -15.37 10.68 -6.45
C ILE A 123 -15.16 11.95 -7.29
N ARG A 124 -14.82 13.07 -6.64
CA ARG A 124 -14.54 14.34 -7.34
C ARG A 124 -13.37 14.23 -8.31
N ASN A 125 -12.26 13.67 -7.84
CA ASN A 125 -11.01 13.72 -8.57
C ASN A 125 -10.77 12.49 -9.44
N LYS A 126 -11.53 11.41 -9.26
CA LYS A 126 -11.41 10.13 -9.96
C LYS A 126 -10.08 9.42 -9.75
N ARG A 127 -9.02 10.16 -9.41
CA ARG A 127 -7.64 9.70 -9.23
C ARG A 127 -7.10 10.23 -7.92
N ILE A 128 -6.68 9.31 -7.03
CA ILE A 128 -6.23 9.71 -5.69
C ILE A 128 -5.44 8.61 -5.01
N LEU A 129 -4.44 8.98 -4.25
CA LEU A 129 -3.75 8.13 -3.30
C LEU A 129 -4.12 8.55 -1.88
N ILE A 130 -5.04 7.85 -1.26
CA ILE A 130 -5.53 8.12 0.10
C ILE A 130 -4.53 7.58 1.11
N VAL A 131 -3.92 8.46 1.89
CA VAL A 131 -3.07 8.11 3.03
C VAL A 131 -3.89 8.17 4.31
N SER A 132 -4.09 7.01 4.93
CA SER A 132 -4.88 6.88 6.15
C SER A 132 -4.30 5.78 7.04
N PRO A 133 -4.09 6.01 8.33
CA PRO A 133 -3.42 5.07 9.23
C PRO A 133 -4.05 3.67 9.24
N THR A 134 -3.31 2.68 9.71
CA THR A 134 -3.87 1.35 10.01
C THR A 134 -5.00 1.50 11.04
N ALA A 135 -6.03 0.69 10.92
CA ALA A 135 -7.26 0.75 11.74
C ALA A 135 -8.11 2.04 11.59
N SER A 136 -7.85 2.87 10.57
CA SER A 136 -8.72 4.00 10.23
C SER A 136 -10.00 3.61 9.49
N GLY A 137 -10.17 2.33 9.14
CA GLY A 137 -11.32 1.84 8.37
C GLY A 137 -11.21 2.14 6.86
N LYS A 138 -10.03 1.94 6.28
CA LYS A 138 -9.79 2.07 4.82
C LYS A 138 -10.73 1.20 3.99
N SER A 139 -11.06 -0.02 4.48
CA SER A 139 -12.01 -0.92 3.82
C SER A 139 -13.41 -0.30 3.65
N LEU A 140 -13.86 0.50 4.62
CA LEU A 140 -15.12 1.24 4.49
C LEU A 140 -15.05 2.32 3.44
N ILE A 141 -13.94 3.07 3.34
CA ILE A 141 -13.76 4.09 2.29
C ILE A 141 -13.82 3.43 0.91
N ILE A 142 -13.10 2.31 0.72
CA ILE A 142 -13.12 1.51 -0.52
C ILE A 142 -14.55 1.04 -0.82
N TYR A 143 -15.27 0.56 0.19
CA TYR A 143 -16.65 0.12 0.05
C TYR A 143 -17.60 1.24 -0.39
N LEU A 144 -17.53 2.42 0.22
CA LEU A 144 -18.35 3.57 -0.17
C LEU A 144 -18.11 3.98 -1.62
N ILE A 145 -16.84 4.00 -2.03
CA ILE A 145 -16.46 4.29 -3.43
C ILE A 145 -17.04 3.23 -4.36
N LEU A 146 -16.84 1.94 -4.06
CA LEU A 146 -17.38 0.83 -4.83
C LEU A 146 -18.89 0.95 -5.04
N ARG A 147 -19.63 1.17 -3.96
CA ARG A 147 -21.10 1.26 -3.99
C ARG A 147 -21.59 2.46 -4.79
N TYR A 148 -20.88 3.59 -4.72
CA TYR A 148 -21.21 4.75 -5.52
C TYR A 148 -20.88 4.56 -7.00
N LEU A 149 -19.76 3.91 -7.34
CA LEU A 149 -19.44 3.57 -8.73
C LEU A 149 -20.46 2.59 -9.31
N GLN A 150 -20.91 1.64 -8.51
CA GLN A 150 -22.01 0.75 -8.89
C GLN A 150 -23.33 1.53 -9.13
N HIS A 151 -23.65 2.50 -8.28
CA HIS A 151 -24.80 3.41 -8.46
C HIS A 151 -24.68 4.24 -9.74
N LEU A 152 -23.47 4.58 -10.18
CA LEU A 152 -23.19 5.26 -11.44
C LEU A 152 -23.10 4.31 -12.66
N ASP A 153 -23.50 3.05 -12.49
CA ASP A 153 -23.56 2.02 -13.55
C ASP A 153 -22.18 1.56 -14.09
N TYR A 154 -21.11 1.73 -13.31
CA TYR A 154 -19.85 1.07 -13.61
C TYR A 154 -19.97 -0.45 -13.45
N LYS A 155 -19.49 -1.21 -14.45
CA LYS A 155 -19.80 -2.64 -14.58
C LYS A 155 -18.71 -3.55 -14.06
N LYS A 156 -17.44 -3.17 -14.21
CA LYS A 156 -16.31 -4.03 -13.86
C LYS A 156 -15.24 -3.28 -13.07
N GLY A 157 -14.97 -3.76 -11.87
CA GLY A 157 -13.94 -3.23 -10.98
C GLY A 157 -12.85 -4.22 -10.61
N LEU A 158 -11.65 -3.70 -10.39
CA LEU A 158 -10.50 -4.45 -9.91
C LEU A 158 -10.04 -3.88 -8.56
N LEU A 159 -10.05 -4.71 -7.51
CA LEU A 159 -9.48 -4.39 -6.21
C LEU A 159 -8.25 -5.26 -5.95
N ILE A 160 -7.09 -4.63 -5.84
CA ILE A 160 -5.80 -5.29 -5.65
C ILE A 160 -5.38 -5.14 -4.19
N VAL A 161 -5.04 -6.25 -3.56
CA VAL A 161 -4.55 -6.29 -2.17
C VAL A 161 -3.23 -7.09 -2.11
N PRO A 162 -2.37 -6.89 -1.08
CA PRO A 162 -1.04 -7.53 -1.05
C PRO A 162 -1.06 -9.04 -0.78
N THR A 163 -2.05 -9.55 -0.03
CA THR A 163 -2.08 -10.96 0.42
C THR A 163 -3.43 -11.62 0.23
N THR A 164 -3.43 -12.95 0.13
CA THR A 164 -4.68 -13.73 0.05
C THR A 164 -5.56 -13.60 1.30
N SER A 165 -4.94 -13.41 2.47
CA SER A 165 -5.68 -13.16 3.71
C SER A 165 -6.47 -11.84 3.65
N LEU A 166 -5.89 -10.80 3.03
CA LEU A 166 -6.58 -9.54 2.81
C LEU A 166 -7.68 -9.64 1.74
N VAL A 167 -7.56 -10.54 0.76
CA VAL A 167 -8.67 -10.83 -0.17
C VAL A 167 -9.89 -11.35 0.60
N GLU A 168 -9.69 -12.32 1.48
CA GLU A 168 -10.78 -12.89 2.30
C GLU A 168 -11.32 -11.88 3.32
N GLN A 169 -10.43 -11.09 3.93
CA GLN A 169 -10.84 -10.03 4.86
C GLN A 169 -11.71 -8.99 4.16
N MET A 170 -11.28 -8.46 3.01
CA MET A 170 -12.01 -7.44 2.27
C MET A 170 -13.39 -7.94 1.84
N PHE A 171 -13.47 -9.20 1.38
CA PHE A 171 -14.73 -9.86 1.05
C PHE A 171 -15.68 -9.95 2.26
N THR A 172 -15.14 -10.33 3.42
CA THR A 172 -15.90 -10.45 4.67
C THR A 172 -16.32 -9.07 5.21
N ASP A 173 -15.42 -8.07 5.14
CA ASP A 173 -15.73 -6.70 5.54
C ASP A 173 -16.92 -6.16 4.73
N PHE A 174 -16.92 -6.32 3.40
CA PHE A 174 -18.02 -5.87 2.55
C PHE A 174 -19.34 -6.56 2.91
N LYS A 175 -19.28 -7.87 3.19
CA LYS A 175 -20.45 -8.62 3.65
C LYS A 175 -20.98 -8.09 5.00
N SER A 176 -20.08 -7.72 5.91
CA SER A 176 -20.44 -7.12 7.19
C SER A 176 -21.05 -5.72 7.07
N TYR A 177 -20.76 -5.00 5.96
CA TYR A 177 -21.36 -3.71 5.61
C TYR A 177 -22.72 -3.84 4.89
N GLY A 178 -23.26 -5.06 4.81
CA GLY A 178 -24.55 -5.32 4.16
C GLY A 178 -24.49 -5.53 2.65
N TYR A 179 -23.30 -5.80 2.09
CA TYR A 179 -23.15 -6.08 0.66
C TYR A 179 -23.32 -7.57 0.35
N ASP A 180 -24.04 -7.88 -0.72
CA ASP A 180 -24.10 -9.25 -1.25
C ASP A 180 -22.78 -9.59 -1.97
N SER A 181 -21.73 -9.81 -1.17
CA SER A 181 -20.40 -10.12 -1.68
C SER A 181 -20.36 -11.44 -2.44
N ASP A 182 -21.23 -12.39 -2.11
CA ASP A 182 -21.28 -13.70 -2.76
C ASP A 182 -21.73 -13.56 -4.23
N THR A 183 -22.64 -12.65 -4.53
CA THR A 183 -23.13 -12.38 -5.90
C THR A 183 -22.21 -11.42 -6.65
N PHE A 184 -21.72 -10.35 -6.02
CA PHE A 184 -21.06 -9.25 -6.74
C PHE A 184 -19.54 -9.28 -6.71
N CYS A 185 -18.92 -10.06 -5.80
CA CYS A 185 -17.48 -10.12 -5.68
C CYS A 185 -16.92 -11.47 -6.12
N HIS A 186 -15.90 -11.42 -6.95
CA HIS A 186 -15.08 -12.57 -7.29
C HIS A 186 -13.73 -12.50 -6.59
N ARG A 187 -13.36 -13.54 -5.84
CA ARG A 187 -12.05 -13.66 -5.18
C ARG A 187 -11.11 -14.45 -6.07
N GLN A 188 -10.14 -13.77 -6.67
CA GLN A 188 -9.19 -14.37 -7.59
C GLN A 188 -7.81 -14.52 -6.96
N TYR A 189 -7.43 -15.77 -6.66
CA TYR A 189 -6.07 -16.15 -6.26
C TYR A 189 -5.83 -17.64 -6.58
N SER A 190 -4.60 -18.15 -6.35
CA SER A 190 -4.18 -19.51 -6.73
C SER A 190 -5.28 -20.58 -6.55
N GLY A 191 -5.66 -21.24 -7.63
CA GLY A 191 -6.66 -22.32 -7.64
C GLY A 191 -8.10 -21.88 -7.87
N LYS A 192 -8.38 -20.60 -8.14
CA LYS A 192 -9.72 -20.10 -8.50
C LYS A 192 -9.77 -19.63 -9.95
N ASP A 193 -10.97 -19.64 -10.52
CA ASP A 193 -11.22 -19.24 -11.90
C ASP A 193 -10.75 -17.80 -12.20
N LYS A 194 -10.24 -17.60 -13.41
CA LYS A 194 -9.68 -16.32 -13.84
C LYS A 194 -10.74 -15.40 -14.48
N HIS A 195 -11.82 -15.95 -15.00
CA HIS A 195 -12.86 -15.22 -15.68
C HIS A 195 -14.15 -15.22 -14.88
N THR A 196 -14.77 -14.06 -14.76
CA THR A 196 -16.03 -13.90 -14.05
C THR A 196 -16.81 -12.73 -14.62
N ASN A 197 -18.12 -12.80 -14.49
CA ASN A 197 -19.04 -11.72 -14.79
C ASN A 197 -19.38 -10.87 -13.55
N ASN A 198 -18.77 -11.17 -12.39
CA ASN A 198 -19.00 -10.38 -11.19
C ASN A 198 -18.52 -8.94 -11.37
N LEU A 199 -19.18 -8.02 -10.70
CA LEU A 199 -18.87 -6.59 -10.76
C LEU A 199 -17.48 -6.26 -10.23
N LEU A 200 -17.03 -6.90 -9.15
CA LEU A 200 -15.76 -6.64 -8.51
C LEU A 200 -14.89 -7.89 -8.46
N THR A 201 -13.68 -7.81 -9.00
CA THR A 201 -12.64 -8.80 -8.79
C THR A 201 -11.71 -8.35 -7.65
N ILE A 202 -11.68 -9.09 -6.55
CA ILE A 202 -10.74 -8.89 -5.43
C ILE A 202 -9.59 -9.88 -5.59
N THR A 203 -8.36 -9.39 -5.71
CA THR A 203 -7.21 -10.24 -6.07
C THR A 203 -5.91 -9.75 -5.48
N THR A 204 -4.87 -10.60 -5.55
CA THR A 204 -3.50 -10.17 -5.25
C THR A 204 -2.76 -9.84 -6.55
N TRP A 205 -1.80 -8.89 -6.49
CA TRP A 205 -1.00 -8.54 -7.66
C TRP A 205 -0.24 -9.76 -8.23
N GLN A 206 0.17 -10.71 -7.37
CA GLN A 206 0.88 -11.94 -7.76
C GLN A 206 0.03 -12.83 -8.68
N SER A 207 -1.29 -12.81 -8.47
CA SER A 207 -2.22 -13.65 -9.21
C SER A 207 -2.47 -13.17 -10.64
N ILE A 208 -2.31 -11.86 -10.87
CA ILE A 208 -2.75 -11.24 -12.13
C ILE A 208 -1.63 -10.58 -12.96
N TYR A 209 -0.46 -10.25 -12.39
CA TYR A 209 0.56 -9.43 -13.08
C TYR A 209 1.12 -10.06 -14.37
N LYS A 210 0.91 -11.37 -14.58
CA LYS A 210 1.31 -12.10 -15.79
C LYS A 210 0.19 -12.22 -16.82
N ASN A 211 -1.00 -11.73 -16.52
CA ASN A 211 -2.09 -11.76 -17.49
C ASN A 211 -1.77 -10.83 -18.66
N PRO A 212 -2.27 -11.12 -19.87
CA PRO A 212 -2.08 -10.28 -21.02
C PRO A 212 -2.80 -8.92 -20.87
N SER A 213 -2.46 -7.94 -21.70
CA SER A 213 -2.94 -6.56 -21.56
C SER A 213 -4.45 -6.42 -21.67
N ASP A 214 -5.07 -7.19 -22.58
CA ASP A 214 -6.53 -7.21 -22.79
C ASP A 214 -7.31 -7.62 -21.52
N TYR A 215 -6.71 -8.44 -20.67
CA TYR A 215 -7.29 -8.75 -19.36
C TYR A 215 -7.51 -7.51 -18.50
N PHE A 216 -6.63 -6.51 -18.58
CA PHE A 216 -6.73 -5.30 -17.76
C PHE A 216 -7.63 -4.23 -18.40
N GLU A 217 -7.82 -4.26 -19.69
CA GLU A 217 -8.64 -3.30 -20.45
C GLU A 217 -10.13 -3.40 -20.13
N GLN A 218 -10.58 -4.54 -19.62
CA GLN A 218 -11.98 -4.78 -19.25
C GLN A 218 -12.46 -4.00 -18.02
N PHE A 219 -11.55 -3.44 -17.21
CA PHE A 219 -11.91 -2.80 -15.95
C PHE A 219 -12.21 -1.31 -16.12
N ASP A 220 -13.39 -0.88 -15.64
CA ASP A 220 -13.88 0.50 -15.66
C ASP A 220 -13.31 1.33 -14.51
N PHE A 221 -12.94 0.67 -13.41
CA PHE A 221 -12.28 1.27 -12.26
C PHE A 221 -11.29 0.30 -11.60
N VAL A 222 -10.26 0.85 -10.97
CA VAL A 222 -9.24 0.08 -10.25
C VAL A 222 -8.97 0.70 -8.89
N MET A 223 -8.90 -0.16 -7.88
CA MET A 223 -8.56 0.22 -6.50
C MET A 223 -7.40 -0.65 -6.01
N GLY A 224 -6.52 -0.07 -5.21
CA GLY A 224 -5.41 -0.79 -4.58
C GLY A 224 -5.35 -0.49 -3.09
N ASP A 225 -5.46 -1.51 -2.24
CA ASP A 225 -5.24 -1.34 -0.80
C ASP A 225 -3.82 -1.70 -0.41
N GLU A 226 -3.30 -1.02 0.61
CA GLU A 226 -1.89 -1.11 1.05
C GLU A 226 -0.90 -0.93 -0.12
N ALA A 227 -1.15 0.09 -0.94
CA ALA A 227 -0.45 0.34 -2.21
C ALA A 227 1.09 0.40 -2.06
N HIS A 228 1.61 0.79 -0.89
CA HIS A 228 3.04 0.81 -0.59
C HIS A 228 3.70 -0.59 -0.58
N GLN A 229 2.93 -1.66 -0.39
CA GLN A 229 3.46 -3.04 -0.33
C GLN A 229 3.62 -3.69 -1.71
N PHE A 230 3.15 -3.05 -2.76
CA PHE A 230 3.26 -3.62 -4.09
C PHE A 230 4.67 -3.46 -4.66
N LYS A 231 5.14 -4.50 -5.36
CA LYS A 231 6.36 -4.36 -6.16
C LYS A 231 6.12 -3.39 -7.30
N ALA A 232 6.93 -2.34 -7.37
CA ALA A 232 6.76 -1.26 -8.35
C ALA A 232 6.55 -1.76 -9.78
N LYS A 233 7.35 -2.72 -10.27
CA LYS A 233 7.24 -3.27 -11.62
C LYS A 233 5.88 -3.96 -11.87
N SER A 234 5.41 -4.80 -10.93
CA SER A 234 4.15 -5.53 -11.11
C SER A 234 2.95 -4.59 -11.03
N LEU A 235 2.95 -3.64 -10.10
CA LEU A 235 1.91 -2.63 -10.00
C LEU A 235 1.84 -1.77 -11.24
N THR A 236 3.01 -1.32 -11.73
CA THR A 236 3.12 -0.54 -12.98
C THR A 236 2.52 -1.31 -14.15
N THR A 237 2.87 -2.59 -14.33
CA THR A 237 2.33 -3.42 -15.42
C THR A 237 0.81 -3.51 -15.35
N ILE A 238 0.25 -3.81 -14.19
CA ILE A 238 -1.20 -3.95 -14.00
C ILE A 238 -1.91 -2.62 -14.27
N LEU A 239 -1.49 -1.56 -13.59
CA LEU A 239 -2.19 -0.28 -13.66
C LEU A 239 -2.01 0.43 -15.00
N SER A 240 -0.88 0.23 -15.68
CA SER A 240 -0.68 0.73 -17.05
C SER A 240 -1.56 -0.01 -18.06
N GLY A 241 -1.91 -1.27 -17.80
CA GLY A 241 -2.83 -2.05 -18.61
C GLY A 241 -4.31 -1.67 -18.41
N CYS A 242 -4.69 -1.13 -17.25
CA CYS A 242 -6.06 -0.67 -16.97
C CYS A 242 -6.37 0.66 -17.70
N ILE A 243 -6.29 0.66 -19.03
CA ILE A 243 -6.38 1.87 -19.85
C ILE A 243 -7.78 2.48 -19.90
N ASN A 244 -8.80 1.72 -19.54
CA ASN A 244 -10.21 2.15 -19.51
C ASN A 244 -10.69 2.51 -18.09
N ALA A 245 -9.87 2.24 -17.06
CA ALA A 245 -10.23 2.51 -15.67
C ALA A 245 -10.22 4.01 -15.35
N SER A 246 -11.40 4.64 -15.42
CA SER A 246 -11.56 6.08 -15.20
C SER A 246 -11.43 6.48 -13.73
N TYR A 247 -11.75 5.60 -12.79
CA TYR A 247 -11.48 5.77 -11.36
C TYR A 247 -10.28 4.93 -10.95
N ARG A 248 -9.27 5.58 -10.35
CA ARG A 248 -8.00 4.96 -9.96
C ARG A 248 -7.67 5.37 -8.54
N ILE A 249 -7.98 4.52 -7.58
CA ILE A 249 -7.93 4.84 -6.15
C ILE A 249 -6.90 3.95 -5.47
N GLY A 250 -5.85 4.55 -4.91
CA GLY A 250 -4.92 3.86 -4.02
C GLY A 250 -5.23 4.19 -2.56
N THR A 251 -5.12 3.21 -1.67
CA THR A 251 -5.13 3.43 -0.22
C THR A 251 -3.86 2.90 0.40
N THR A 252 -3.34 3.59 1.41
CA THR A 252 -2.11 3.17 2.11
C THR A 252 -2.10 3.71 3.53
N GLY A 253 -1.47 2.96 4.46
CA GLY A 253 -1.25 3.43 5.84
C GLY A 253 -0.09 4.40 5.95
N THR A 254 0.95 4.16 5.18
CA THR A 254 2.20 4.93 5.20
C THR A 254 2.80 4.99 3.80
N LEU A 255 3.56 6.04 3.54
CA LEU A 255 4.50 6.10 2.42
C LEU A 255 5.92 5.93 3.00
N ASP A 256 6.79 5.21 2.31
CA ASP A 256 8.15 4.89 2.78
C ASP A 256 9.09 6.11 2.85
N GLY A 257 8.58 7.30 2.53
CA GLY A 257 9.35 8.55 2.54
C GLY A 257 10.28 8.74 1.35
N THR A 258 10.43 7.74 0.47
CA THR A 258 11.25 7.92 -0.74
C THR A 258 10.44 8.61 -1.83
N GLN A 259 10.98 9.69 -2.39
CA GLN A 259 10.33 10.46 -3.45
C GLN A 259 10.03 9.59 -4.69
N THR A 260 10.93 8.68 -5.03
CA THR A 260 10.77 7.77 -6.17
C THR A 260 9.54 6.88 -6.03
N HIS A 261 9.37 6.27 -4.86
CA HIS A 261 8.22 5.39 -4.60
C HIS A 261 6.92 6.18 -4.58
N LYS A 262 6.91 7.33 -3.92
CA LYS A 262 5.76 8.24 -3.88
C LYS A 262 5.31 8.62 -5.28
N LEU A 263 6.21 9.12 -6.14
CA LEU A 263 5.86 9.57 -7.49
C LEU A 263 5.37 8.44 -8.41
N VAL A 264 5.87 7.21 -8.23
CA VAL A 264 5.33 6.04 -8.94
C VAL A 264 3.89 5.79 -8.54
N LEU A 265 3.57 5.80 -7.25
CA LEU A 265 2.21 5.58 -6.75
C LEU A 265 1.26 6.71 -7.17
N GLU A 266 1.70 7.97 -7.03
CA GLU A 266 0.90 9.12 -7.46
C GLU A 266 0.69 9.14 -8.98
N GLY A 267 1.68 8.72 -9.75
CA GLY A 267 1.56 8.58 -11.19
C GLY A 267 0.50 7.58 -11.61
N LEU A 268 0.40 6.48 -10.90
CA LEU A 268 -0.51 5.37 -11.21
C LEU A 268 -1.93 5.59 -10.67
N PHE A 269 -2.06 6.15 -9.47
CA PHE A 269 -3.36 6.37 -8.82
C PHE A 269 -3.83 7.82 -8.89
N GLY A 270 -2.97 8.78 -8.60
CA GLY A 270 -3.27 10.20 -8.50
C GLY A 270 -2.59 10.84 -7.29
N PRO A 271 -2.76 12.15 -7.08
CA PRO A 271 -2.12 12.89 -6.00
C PRO A 271 -2.44 12.34 -4.60
N GLU A 272 -1.50 12.49 -3.69
CA GLU A 272 -1.66 12.15 -2.28
C GLU A 272 -2.76 13.00 -1.62
N TYR A 273 -3.66 12.33 -0.89
CA TYR A 273 -4.64 12.93 0.00
C TYR A 273 -4.55 12.31 1.38
N ARG A 274 -4.21 13.11 2.38
CA ARG A 274 -4.15 12.67 3.78
C ARG A 274 -5.53 12.78 4.42
N ALA A 275 -6.15 11.64 4.68
CA ALA A 275 -7.48 11.56 5.27
C ALA A 275 -7.46 11.98 6.75
N THR A 276 -6.52 11.46 7.51
CA THR A 276 -6.31 11.72 8.94
C THR A 276 -4.91 11.24 9.36
N SER A 277 -4.48 11.60 10.55
CA SER A 277 -3.23 11.14 11.14
C SER A 277 -3.46 10.19 12.33
N THR A 278 -2.46 9.35 12.65
CA THR A 278 -2.50 8.49 13.84
C THR A 278 -2.72 9.31 15.10
N LYS A 279 -2.07 10.49 15.20
CA LYS A 279 -2.21 11.39 16.35
C LYS A 279 -3.64 11.89 16.50
N GLU A 280 -4.25 12.38 15.43
CA GLU A 280 -5.65 12.85 15.46
C GLU A 280 -6.63 11.76 15.90
N LEU A 281 -6.41 10.51 15.44
CA LEU A 281 -7.25 9.38 15.83
C LEU A 281 -7.05 8.99 17.30
N MET A 282 -5.83 9.09 17.83
CA MET A 282 -5.55 8.90 19.27
C MET A 282 -6.17 10.01 20.12
N ASP A 283 -6.00 11.28 19.72
CA ASP A 283 -6.54 12.43 20.42
C ASP A 283 -8.09 12.38 20.50
N LYS A 284 -8.74 11.80 19.48
CA LYS A 284 -10.18 11.55 19.44
C LYS A 284 -10.62 10.23 20.09
N ASN A 285 -9.72 9.50 20.78
CA ASN A 285 -9.97 8.19 21.37
C ASN A 285 -10.51 7.14 20.37
N GLN A 286 -10.21 7.29 19.09
CA GLN A 286 -10.60 6.37 18.02
C GLN A 286 -9.54 5.29 17.75
N LEU A 287 -8.33 5.48 18.25
CA LEU A 287 -7.25 4.49 18.31
C LEU A 287 -6.73 4.39 19.74
N ALA A 288 -6.26 3.20 20.10
CA ALA A 288 -5.61 2.97 21.37
C ALA A 288 -4.31 3.81 21.48
N ASN A 289 -4.06 4.33 22.66
CA ASN A 289 -2.81 5.04 22.94
C ASN A 289 -1.61 4.10 22.81
N LEU A 290 -0.66 4.48 21.99
CA LEU A 290 0.60 3.75 21.80
C LEU A 290 1.72 4.40 22.63
N LYS A 291 2.33 3.61 23.53
CA LYS A 291 3.54 3.99 24.27
C LYS A 291 4.69 3.10 23.84
N ILE A 292 5.69 3.67 23.19
CA ILE A 292 6.91 2.96 22.77
C ILE A 292 7.97 3.13 23.85
N LYS A 293 8.49 2.00 24.38
CA LYS A 293 9.61 1.96 25.31
C LYS A 293 10.79 1.26 24.62
N CYS A 294 11.84 2.00 24.32
CA CYS A 294 13.08 1.45 23.76
C CYS A 294 13.98 0.98 24.89
N LEU A 295 14.22 -0.33 24.97
CA LEU A 295 15.11 -0.94 25.94
C LEU A 295 16.45 -1.23 25.27
N ILE A 296 17.51 -0.57 25.71
CA ILE A 296 18.85 -0.71 25.15
C ILE A 296 19.63 -1.70 25.99
N LEU A 297 19.94 -2.86 25.44
CA LEU A 297 20.83 -3.85 26.06
C LEU A 297 22.27 -3.52 25.66
N LYS A 298 23.11 -3.24 26.66
CA LYS A 298 24.53 -2.97 26.43
C LYS A 298 25.31 -4.28 26.47
N HIS A 299 26.22 -4.44 25.53
CA HIS A 299 27.24 -5.51 25.53
C HIS A 299 28.53 -4.99 26.12
N GLU A 300 29.40 -5.91 26.56
CA GLU A 300 30.72 -5.58 27.07
C GLU A 300 31.58 -4.93 25.97
N GLU A 301 32.46 -3.99 26.37
CA GLU A 301 33.28 -3.24 25.39
C GLU A 301 34.18 -4.14 24.55
N GLU A 302 34.68 -5.21 25.12
CA GLU A 302 35.53 -6.18 24.43
C GLU A 302 34.78 -6.87 23.29
N VAL A 303 33.53 -7.28 23.55
CA VAL A 303 32.64 -7.86 22.53
C VAL A 303 32.33 -6.83 21.45
N CYS A 304 32.05 -5.58 21.80
CA CYS A 304 31.81 -4.52 20.86
C CYS A 304 33.02 -4.23 19.94
N LYS A 305 34.26 -4.32 20.51
CA LYS A 305 35.50 -4.19 19.72
C LYS A 305 35.66 -5.35 18.71
N LEU A 306 35.34 -6.57 19.11
CA LEU A 306 35.43 -7.75 18.27
C LEU A 306 34.35 -7.70 17.17
N ALA A 307 33.13 -7.31 17.51
CA ALA A 307 32.00 -7.24 16.59
C ALA A 307 32.22 -6.28 15.42
N ARG A 308 33.07 -5.24 15.56
CA ARG A 308 33.44 -4.35 14.45
C ARG A 308 34.12 -5.07 13.28
N LYS A 309 34.65 -6.26 13.51
CA LYS A 309 35.33 -7.09 12.48
C LYS A 309 34.45 -8.21 11.94
N TRP A 310 33.26 -8.39 12.53
CA TRP A 310 32.34 -9.45 12.12
C TRP A 310 31.61 -9.06 10.83
N ASP A 311 31.20 -10.08 10.08
CA ASP A 311 30.20 -9.89 9.05
C ASP A 311 28.79 -9.84 9.67
N TYR A 312 27.82 -9.41 8.88
CA TYR A 312 26.43 -9.27 9.32
C TYR A 312 25.86 -10.59 9.88
N GLN A 313 26.19 -11.73 9.26
CA GLN A 313 25.64 -13.01 9.71
C GLN A 313 26.19 -13.44 11.07
N THR A 314 27.48 -13.26 11.28
CA THR A 314 28.15 -13.54 12.56
C THR A 314 27.59 -12.66 13.68
N GLU A 315 27.37 -11.37 13.40
CA GLU A 315 26.78 -10.45 14.38
C GLU A 315 25.34 -10.86 14.75
N ILE A 316 24.52 -11.19 13.77
CA ILE A 316 23.15 -11.66 14.00
C ILE A 316 23.14 -12.96 14.79
N ASP A 317 23.94 -13.94 14.41
CA ASP A 317 24.02 -15.25 15.11
C ASP A 317 24.46 -15.06 16.58
N TYR A 318 25.39 -14.16 16.86
CA TYR A 318 25.76 -13.79 18.24
C TYR A 318 24.58 -13.16 19.00
N ILE A 319 23.88 -12.20 18.41
CA ILE A 319 22.75 -11.50 19.05
C ILE A 319 21.62 -12.48 19.39
N ILE A 320 21.24 -13.35 18.47
CA ILE A 320 20.10 -14.27 18.67
C ILE A 320 20.44 -15.42 19.61
N SER A 321 21.71 -15.87 19.68
CA SER A 321 22.16 -16.93 20.57
C SER A 321 22.50 -16.45 22.00
N SER A 322 22.53 -15.13 22.25
CA SER A 322 22.87 -14.55 23.56
C SER A 322 21.88 -15.00 24.64
N ALA A 323 22.36 -15.88 25.55
CA ALA A 323 21.55 -16.41 26.65
C ALA A 323 21.04 -15.31 27.59
N ALA A 324 21.88 -14.31 27.87
CA ALA A 324 21.52 -13.16 28.72
C ALA A 324 20.36 -12.35 28.09
N ARG A 325 20.44 -12.05 26.78
CA ARG A 325 19.39 -11.37 26.03
C ARG A 325 18.10 -12.18 26.00
N ASN A 326 18.16 -13.46 25.71
CA ASN A 326 17.00 -14.33 25.63
C ASN A 326 16.32 -14.51 27.00
N LYS A 327 17.10 -14.59 28.08
CA LYS A 327 16.59 -14.58 29.46
C LYS A 327 15.91 -13.25 29.80
N PHE A 328 16.50 -12.14 29.38
CA PHE A 328 15.88 -10.81 29.57
C PHE A 328 14.54 -10.70 28.83
N ILE A 329 14.46 -11.10 27.56
CA ILE A 329 13.21 -11.10 26.77
C ILE A 329 12.16 -11.99 27.43
N CYS A 330 12.53 -13.19 27.88
CA CYS A 330 11.64 -14.11 28.57
C CYS A 330 11.08 -13.48 29.86
N ASN A 331 11.93 -12.92 30.71
CA ASN A 331 11.53 -12.29 31.97
C ASN A 331 10.65 -11.07 31.74
N LEU A 332 11.00 -10.21 30.77
CA LEU A 332 10.18 -9.06 30.37
C LEU A 332 8.81 -9.52 29.89
N THR A 333 8.75 -10.53 29.03
CA THR A 333 7.49 -11.08 28.52
C THR A 333 6.57 -11.57 29.62
N LEU A 334 7.15 -12.24 30.63
CA LEU A 334 6.40 -12.78 31.76
C LEU A 334 5.97 -11.70 32.78
N SER A 335 6.70 -10.58 32.84
CA SER A 335 6.36 -9.46 33.72
C SER A 335 5.23 -8.58 33.19
N LEU A 336 4.94 -8.67 31.88
CA LEU A 336 3.84 -7.89 31.29
C LEU A 336 2.50 -8.50 31.62
N GLU A 337 1.56 -7.67 32.07
CA GLU A 337 0.17 -8.05 32.27
C GLU A 337 -0.62 -7.98 30.97
N GLY A 338 -1.61 -8.84 30.77
CA GLY A 338 -2.45 -8.85 29.58
C GLY A 338 -1.86 -9.63 28.40
N ASN A 339 -2.46 -9.45 27.21
CA ASN A 339 -2.04 -10.13 25.98
C ASN A 339 -0.70 -9.59 25.50
N THR A 340 0.27 -10.48 25.33
CA THR A 340 1.64 -10.12 24.97
C THR A 340 2.02 -10.82 23.67
N LEU A 341 2.54 -10.07 22.70
CA LEU A 341 3.04 -10.58 21.43
C LEU A 341 4.56 -10.39 21.38
N VAL A 342 5.30 -11.49 21.23
CA VAL A 342 6.76 -11.49 21.05
C VAL A 342 7.08 -11.75 19.58
N LEU A 343 7.68 -10.76 18.91
CA LEU A 343 8.05 -10.84 17.50
C LEU A 343 9.48 -11.34 17.34
N PHE A 344 9.72 -12.23 16.41
CA PHE A 344 11.05 -12.74 16.08
C PHE A 344 11.17 -13.01 14.58
N GLN A 345 12.39 -12.94 14.06
CA GLN A 345 12.67 -13.12 12.63
C GLN A 345 13.09 -14.57 12.29
N PHE A 346 13.87 -15.19 13.15
CA PHE A 346 14.43 -16.51 12.91
C PHE A 346 13.66 -17.58 13.69
N VAL A 347 12.93 -18.43 12.98
CA VAL A 347 12.06 -19.45 13.59
C VAL A 347 12.87 -20.49 14.34
N GLU A 348 13.79 -21.17 13.65
CA GLU A 348 14.55 -22.30 14.20
C GLU A 348 15.64 -21.86 15.17
N LYS A 349 16.40 -20.81 14.83
CA LYS A 349 17.56 -20.35 15.59
C LYS A 349 17.23 -19.50 16.82
N HIS A 350 15.99 -18.96 16.92
CA HIS A 350 15.65 -18.02 17.97
C HIS A 350 14.21 -18.16 18.49
N GLY A 351 13.22 -18.22 17.61
CA GLY A 351 11.81 -18.21 18.00
C GLY A 351 11.41 -19.44 18.82
N LYS A 352 11.89 -20.63 18.43
CA LYS A 352 11.61 -21.87 19.16
C LYS A 352 12.21 -21.84 20.57
N ASP A 353 13.46 -21.43 20.71
CA ASP A 353 14.13 -21.34 21.99
C ASP A 353 13.42 -20.37 22.94
N LEU A 354 13.07 -19.17 22.46
CA LEU A 354 12.27 -18.22 23.22
C LEU A 354 10.90 -18.78 23.61
N TYR A 355 10.22 -19.46 22.70
CA TYR A 355 8.93 -20.08 22.98
C TYR A 355 9.03 -21.11 24.11
N PHE A 356 9.99 -22.02 24.06
CA PHE A 356 10.18 -23.05 25.09
C PHE A 356 10.55 -22.42 26.44
N MET A 357 11.45 -21.44 26.46
CA MET A 357 11.82 -20.71 27.69
C MET A 357 10.61 -20.00 28.32
N ILE A 358 9.76 -19.38 27.50
CA ILE A 358 8.55 -18.68 27.99
C ILE A 358 7.51 -19.69 28.44
N LYS A 359 7.27 -20.76 27.66
CA LYS A 359 6.28 -21.80 27.97
C LYS A 359 6.56 -22.50 29.28
N GLU A 360 7.83 -22.84 29.54
CA GLU A 360 8.25 -23.49 30.79
C GLU A 360 7.95 -22.62 32.02
N LYS A 361 8.08 -21.31 31.91
CA LYS A 361 7.90 -20.37 33.02
C LYS A 361 6.53 -19.69 33.08
N ALA A 362 5.71 -19.87 32.04
CA ALA A 362 4.42 -19.14 31.90
C ALA A 362 3.34 -19.58 32.90
N LYS A 363 3.54 -20.65 33.64
CA LYS A 363 2.59 -21.21 34.65
C LYS A 363 1.14 -21.29 34.08
N ASN A 364 0.26 -20.38 34.50
CA ASN A 364 -1.16 -20.36 34.15
C ASN A 364 -1.50 -19.57 32.87
N ARG A 365 -0.51 -19.03 32.16
CA ARG A 365 -0.77 -18.27 30.92
C ARG A 365 -0.66 -19.22 29.71
N LYS A 366 -1.66 -19.17 28.82
CA LYS A 366 -1.63 -19.89 27.54
C LYS A 366 -0.60 -19.27 26.61
N THR A 367 0.22 -20.11 26.00
CA THR A 367 1.25 -19.70 25.05
C THR A 367 0.94 -20.30 23.68
N PHE A 368 1.05 -19.49 22.64
CA PHE A 368 0.81 -19.90 21.26
C PHE A 368 2.06 -19.62 20.44
N PHE A 369 2.45 -20.55 19.58
CA PHE A 369 3.52 -20.38 18.61
C PHE A 369 2.91 -20.28 17.23
N VAL A 370 2.98 -19.10 16.63
CA VAL A 370 2.35 -18.80 15.34
C VAL A 370 3.42 -18.68 14.26
N LEU A 371 3.27 -19.45 13.20
CA LEU A 371 4.17 -19.44 12.05
C LEU A 371 3.38 -19.14 10.78
N ASP A 372 3.97 -18.34 9.89
CA ASP A 372 3.48 -18.25 8.52
C ASP A 372 3.98 -19.46 7.71
N ARG A 373 3.07 -20.33 7.31
CA ARG A 373 3.39 -21.59 6.58
C ARG A 373 3.83 -21.38 5.12
N LYS A 374 3.73 -20.16 4.57
CA LYS A 374 3.93 -19.92 3.13
C LYS A 374 5.28 -19.35 2.71
N SER A 375 6.17 -19.03 3.65
CA SER A 375 7.44 -18.44 3.28
C SER A 375 8.62 -19.24 3.87
N THR A 376 9.33 -19.93 3.02
CA THR A 376 10.64 -20.52 3.30
C THR A 376 11.77 -19.49 3.27
N ARG A 377 11.47 -18.21 3.04
CA ARG A 377 12.44 -17.10 3.02
C ARG A 377 11.89 -15.89 3.76
N LEU A 378 12.53 -15.56 4.90
CA LEU A 378 12.33 -14.34 5.70
C LEU A 378 10.91 -14.12 6.25
N ASN A 379 10.51 -14.91 7.26
CA ASN A 379 9.22 -14.75 7.92
C ASN A 379 9.36 -14.18 9.32
N SER A 380 8.58 -13.14 9.58
CA SER A 380 8.26 -12.72 10.94
C SER A 380 7.28 -13.72 11.55
N SER A 381 7.66 -14.39 12.60
CA SER A 381 6.84 -15.31 13.38
C SER A 381 6.64 -14.77 14.79
N HIS A 382 5.56 -15.15 15.47
CA HIS A 382 5.15 -14.52 16.71
C HIS A 382 4.86 -15.56 17.79
N VAL A 383 5.21 -15.24 19.04
CA VAL A 383 4.70 -15.93 20.22
C VAL A 383 3.65 -15.03 20.88
N ALA A 384 2.43 -15.53 20.98
CA ALA A 384 1.34 -14.81 21.64
C ALA A 384 1.04 -15.42 23.02
N LEU A 385 0.87 -14.57 24.02
CA LEU A 385 0.41 -14.92 25.35
C LEU A 385 -0.97 -14.31 25.58
N SER A 386 -1.98 -15.11 25.93
CA SER A 386 -3.30 -14.61 26.27
C SER A 386 -3.65 -14.85 27.73
N ARG A 387 -4.38 -13.91 28.36
CA ARG A 387 -5.17 -14.19 29.57
C ARG A 387 -6.51 -14.77 29.16
N MET A 388 -7.01 -15.78 29.89
CA MET A 388 -8.42 -16.13 29.80
C MET A 388 -9.26 -14.96 30.33
N PRO A 389 -10.40 -14.63 29.73
CA PRO A 389 -11.42 -13.88 30.46
C PRO A 389 -11.85 -14.72 31.66
N SER A 390 -11.89 -14.09 32.81
CA SER A 390 -12.46 -14.61 34.04
C SER A 390 -13.95 -14.89 33.86
#